data_f09c4131cc06b095730210412613d26b
#
_entry.id   f09c4131cc06b095730210412613d26b
#
_cell.length_a   1.000
_cell.length_b   1.000
_cell.length_c   1.000
_cell.angle_alpha   90.00
_cell.angle_beta   90.00
_cell.angle_gamma   90.00
#
_symmetry.space_group_name_H-M   'P 1'
#
loop_
_entity.id
_entity.type
_entity.pdbx_description
1 polymer ?
#
loop_
_entity_poly.entity_id
_entity_poly.type
_entity_poly.pdbx_seq_one_letter_code
_entity_poly.pdbx_strand_id
1 'polypeptide(L)'
;SGLWEIPADDLQTWIGSYDSDLSVTVIDGTVETEHRGSLDTDKLSDDVVDKYAAYLYSNHGITKIVNPNVKSGTLFVLKDSYGNAIVPFLAAHYNTIIMLDTRTMYYSPTMPAPSELAKEYNAKDFVVIYGVDTVAAGNIDWLR
;
A
#
# COMPACT_ATOMS: atom_id res chain seq x y z
N SER A 1 -9.83 -27.56 27.91
CA SER A 1 -9.74 -26.21 27.36
C SER A 1 -10.40 -26.24 26.00
N GLY A 2 -11.69 -25.89 25.94
CA GLY A 2 -12.42 -25.81 24.66
C GLY A 2 -11.92 -24.56 23.92
N LEU A 3 -10.92 -24.73 23.09
CA LEU A 3 -10.69 -23.79 22.01
C LEU A 3 -11.91 -23.89 21.10
N TRP A 4 -12.58 -22.80 20.88
CA TRP A 4 -13.67 -22.70 19.92
C TRP A 4 -13.06 -23.03 18.55
N GLU A 5 -13.46 -24.14 17.96
CA GLU A 5 -13.15 -24.42 16.57
C GLU A 5 -14.02 -23.48 15.71
N ILE A 6 -13.50 -22.27 15.49
CA ILE A 6 -14.11 -21.37 14.52
C ILE A 6 -13.68 -21.90 13.14
N PRO A 7 -14.64 -22.20 12.24
CA PRO A 7 -14.29 -22.59 10.87
C PRO A 7 -13.43 -21.49 10.24
N ALA A 8 -12.48 -21.88 9.41
CA ALA A 8 -11.68 -20.92 8.66
C ALA A 8 -12.59 -20.09 7.75
N ASP A 9 -12.32 -18.78 7.67
CA ASP A 9 -12.99 -17.89 6.74
C ASP A 9 -12.57 -18.21 5.30
N ASP A 10 -13.49 -18.02 4.37
CA ASP A 10 -13.21 -18.09 2.94
C ASP A 10 -12.67 -16.70 2.48
N LEU A 11 -11.34 -16.62 2.28
CA LEU A 11 -10.70 -15.40 1.84
C LEU A 11 -10.90 -15.20 0.33
N GLN A 12 -11.64 -14.16 -0.05
CA GLN A 12 -11.81 -13.75 -1.44
C GLN A 12 -10.95 -12.52 -1.74
N THR A 13 -10.13 -12.61 -2.79
CA THR A 13 -9.38 -11.48 -3.31
C THR A 13 -10.07 -10.89 -4.53
N TRP A 14 -10.18 -9.56 -4.56
CA TRP A 14 -10.78 -8.83 -5.67
C TRP A 14 -9.70 -7.96 -6.30
N ILE A 15 -9.49 -8.11 -7.61
CA ILE A 15 -8.52 -7.34 -8.40
C ILE A 15 -9.20 -6.80 -9.66
N GLY A 16 -8.76 -5.63 -10.13
CA GLY A 16 -9.22 -5.07 -11.39
C GLY A 16 -8.68 -5.84 -12.60
N SER A 17 -9.38 -5.80 -13.72
CA SER A 17 -8.93 -6.43 -14.98
C SER A 17 -7.61 -5.86 -15.51
N TYR A 18 -7.20 -4.68 -15.05
CA TYR A 18 -5.94 -4.00 -15.37
C TYR A 18 -4.78 -4.44 -14.48
N ASP A 19 -5.03 -5.26 -13.46
CA ASP A 19 -4.04 -5.55 -12.40
C ASP A 19 -2.75 -6.15 -12.96
N SER A 20 -2.86 -7.08 -13.92
CA SER A 20 -1.70 -7.70 -14.57
C SER A 20 -0.81 -6.73 -15.35
N ASP A 21 -1.30 -5.53 -15.65
CA ASP A 21 -0.54 -4.49 -16.36
C ASP A 21 0.16 -3.52 -15.41
N LEU A 22 -0.20 -3.56 -14.11
CA LEU A 22 0.42 -2.70 -13.12
C LEU A 22 1.90 -3.05 -12.92
N SER A 23 2.74 -2.02 -12.87
CA SER A 23 4.07 -2.11 -12.27
C SER A 23 3.97 -1.60 -10.84
N VAL A 24 4.43 -2.41 -9.89
CA VAL A 24 4.47 -2.08 -8.46
C VAL A 24 5.92 -2.10 -8.01
N THR A 25 6.44 -0.95 -7.61
CA THR A 25 7.79 -0.81 -7.05
C THR A 25 7.68 -0.58 -5.55
N VAL A 26 8.27 -1.44 -4.75
CA VAL A 26 8.38 -1.26 -3.30
C VAL A 26 9.77 -0.76 -2.94
N ILE A 27 9.83 0.20 -2.02
CA ILE A 27 11.06 0.90 -1.66
C ILE A 27 11.21 0.89 -0.14
N ASP A 28 12.27 0.23 0.33
CA ASP A 28 12.64 0.18 1.74
C ASP A 28 14.07 0.72 1.91
N GLY A 29 14.17 1.94 2.42
CA GLY A 29 15.43 2.66 2.50
C GLY A 29 15.99 2.95 1.10
N THR A 30 17.07 2.27 0.70
CA THR A 30 17.71 2.41 -0.61
C THR A 30 17.47 1.20 -1.52
N VAL A 31 16.69 0.23 -1.07
CA VAL A 31 16.41 -1.00 -1.84
C VAL A 31 15.08 -0.84 -2.55
N GLU A 32 15.11 -1.00 -3.87
CA GLU A 32 13.93 -1.00 -4.73
C GLU A 32 13.71 -2.40 -5.29
N THR A 33 12.45 -2.87 -5.25
CA THR A 33 12.05 -4.14 -5.85
C THR A 33 10.82 -3.92 -6.71
N GLU A 34 10.89 -4.37 -7.96
CA GLU A 34 9.78 -4.25 -8.90
C GLU A 34 9.00 -5.54 -9.00
N HIS A 35 7.68 -5.43 -9.00
CA HIS A 35 6.72 -6.51 -9.15
C HIS A 35 5.69 -6.19 -10.23
N ARG A 36 4.96 -7.21 -10.66
CA ARG A 36 3.88 -7.09 -11.62
C ARG A 36 2.55 -7.47 -10.99
N GLY A 37 1.55 -6.59 -11.14
CA GLY A 37 0.28 -6.74 -10.42
C GLY A 37 0.37 -6.29 -8.97
N SER A 38 -0.77 -6.20 -8.32
CA SER A 38 -0.89 -5.71 -6.94
C SER A 38 -0.93 -6.82 -5.89
N LEU A 39 -0.92 -8.09 -6.32
CA LEU A 39 -1.15 -9.24 -5.45
C LEU A 39 0.02 -10.23 -5.50
N ASP A 40 0.61 -10.50 -4.34
CA ASP A 40 1.56 -11.60 -4.13
C ASP A 40 0.79 -12.90 -3.87
N THR A 41 0.61 -13.69 -4.94
CA THR A 41 -0.16 -14.94 -4.85
C THR A 41 0.48 -16.02 -3.98
N ASP A 42 1.79 -15.96 -3.76
CA ASP A 42 2.51 -16.91 -2.90
C ASP A 42 2.06 -16.77 -1.44
N LYS A 43 1.63 -15.57 -1.03
CA LYS A 43 1.07 -15.30 0.30
C LYS A 43 -0.32 -15.86 0.52
N LEU A 44 -1.00 -16.34 -0.54
CA LEU A 44 -2.33 -16.92 -0.44
C LEU A 44 -2.32 -18.43 -0.19
N SER A 45 -1.15 -19.09 -0.21
CA SER A 45 -0.99 -20.52 0.05
C SER A 45 -1.39 -20.87 1.50
N ASP A 46 -1.93 -22.08 1.71
CA ASP A 46 -2.55 -22.50 2.98
C ASP A 46 -1.61 -22.44 4.19
N ASP A 47 -0.32 -22.57 3.97
CA ASP A 47 0.74 -22.53 5.01
C ASP A 47 1.12 -21.11 5.45
N VAL A 48 0.67 -20.07 4.74
CA VAL A 48 0.93 -18.68 5.12
C VAL A 48 -0.13 -18.18 6.08
N VAL A 49 0.29 -17.74 7.27
CA VAL A 49 -0.61 -17.25 8.31
C VAL A 49 -1.13 -15.84 7.99
N ASP A 50 -0.23 -14.94 7.57
CA ASP A 50 -0.59 -13.56 7.23
C ASP A 50 -0.95 -13.45 5.75
N LYS A 51 -2.21 -13.74 5.44
CA LYS A 51 -2.77 -13.60 4.09
C LYS A 51 -2.86 -12.14 3.64
N TYR A 52 -2.93 -11.19 4.58
CA TYR A 52 -3.04 -9.78 4.25
C TYR A 52 -1.75 -9.25 3.58
N ALA A 53 -0.61 -9.87 3.88
CA ALA A 53 0.66 -9.57 3.22
C ALA A 53 0.67 -9.84 1.71
N ALA A 54 -0.36 -10.49 1.16
CA ALA A 54 -0.55 -10.64 -0.28
C ALA A 54 -0.79 -9.30 -0.99
N TYR A 55 -1.44 -8.35 -0.32
CA TYR A 55 -1.70 -7.04 -0.91
C TYR A 55 -0.44 -6.19 -0.95
N LEU A 56 -0.06 -5.77 -2.16
CA LEU A 56 1.10 -4.92 -2.44
C LEU A 56 2.41 -5.42 -1.82
N TYR A 57 2.56 -6.76 -1.75
CA TYR A 57 3.77 -7.44 -1.29
C TYR A 57 4.11 -7.15 0.18
N SER A 58 3.12 -6.81 1.01
CA SER A 58 3.23 -6.45 2.44
C SER A 58 3.33 -4.93 2.70
N ASN A 59 3.90 -4.55 3.83
CA ASN A 59 4.07 -3.14 4.22
C ASN A 59 5.48 -2.67 3.89
N HIS A 60 5.56 -1.64 3.08
CA HIS A 60 6.81 -1.00 2.66
C HIS A 60 6.79 0.49 2.98
N GLY A 61 7.97 1.11 3.10
CA GLY A 61 8.10 2.53 3.36
C GLY A 61 7.44 3.37 2.28
N ILE A 62 7.81 3.11 1.03
CA ILE A 62 7.18 3.71 -0.14
C ILE A 62 6.76 2.60 -1.10
N THR A 63 5.56 2.73 -1.66
CA THR A 63 5.10 1.87 -2.75
C THR A 63 4.65 2.74 -3.91
N LYS A 64 5.23 2.53 -5.08
CA LYS A 64 4.85 3.19 -6.32
C LYS A 64 4.09 2.22 -7.22
N ILE A 65 2.89 2.60 -7.64
CA ILE A 65 2.08 1.83 -8.59
C ILE A 65 1.97 2.64 -9.87
N VAL A 66 2.23 2.00 -11.00
CA VAL A 66 2.06 2.61 -12.32
C VAL A 66 1.07 1.78 -13.13
N ASN A 67 0.01 2.42 -13.61
CA ASN A 67 -0.93 1.83 -14.57
C ASN A 67 -0.69 2.47 -15.95
N PRO A 68 -0.09 1.74 -16.91
CA PRO A 68 0.19 2.27 -18.24
C PRO A 68 -1.08 2.52 -19.07
N ASN A 69 -2.22 1.93 -18.68
CA ASN A 69 -3.49 2.09 -19.38
C ASN A 69 -4.19 3.42 -19.05
N VAL A 70 -3.74 4.14 -18.01
CA VAL A 70 -4.21 5.47 -17.64
C VAL A 70 -3.21 6.52 -18.13
N LYS A 71 -3.68 7.52 -18.88
CA LYS A 71 -2.79 8.47 -19.58
C LYS A 71 -2.02 9.41 -18.64
N SER A 72 -2.64 9.80 -17.53
CA SER A 72 -2.07 10.80 -16.62
C SER A 72 -2.77 10.78 -15.27
N GLY A 73 -2.24 11.55 -14.33
CA GLY A 73 -2.73 11.68 -12.97
C GLY A 73 -1.80 10.99 -12.00
N THR A 74 -1.38 11.75 -10.97
CA THR A 74 -0.57 11.22 -9.87
C THR A 74 -1.31 11.45 -8.56
N LEU A 75 -1.62 10.35 -7.87
CA LEU A 75 -2.20 10.34 -6.53
C LEU A 75 -1.10 10.10 -5.50
N PHE A 76 -1.09 10.89 -4.44
CA PHE A 76 -0.26 10.64 -3.28
C PHE A 76 -1.13 10.11 -2.12
N VAL A 77 -0.73 8.99 -1.54
CA VAL A 77 -1.48 8.32 -0.48
C VAL A 77 -0.63 8.20 0.77
N LEU A 78 -1.08 8.80 1.86
CA LEU A 78 -0.58 8.47 3.19
C LEU A 78 -1.41 7.32 3.76
N LYS A 79 -0.74 6.28 4.25
CA LYS A 79 -1.47 5.09 4.68
C LYS A 79 -0.83 4.40 5.87
N ASP A 80 -1.61 3.57 6.53
CA ASP A 80 -1.15 2.39 7.27
C ASP A 80 -1.47 1.11 6.47
N SER A 81 -1.44 -0.06 7.10
CA SER A 81 -1.68 -1.32 6.38
C SER A 81 -3.04 -1.41 5.70
N TYR A 82 -4.07 -0.72 6.20
CA TYR A 82 -5.40 -0.74 5.57
C TYR A 82 -5.41 -0.22 4.14
N GLY A 83 -4.47 0.67 3.79
CA GLY A 83 -4.32 1.18 2.43
C GLY A 83 -3.93 0.10 1.40
N ASN A 84 -3.26 -0.97 1.82
CA ASN A 84 -2.75 -1.97 0.89
C ASN A 84 -3.85 -2.68 0.08
N ALA A 85 -4.99 -2.98 0.71
CA ALA A 85 -6.10 -3.64 0.02
C ALA A 85 -6.99 -2.68 -0.78
N ILE A 86 -6.97 -1.37 -0.46
CA ILE A 86 -7.85 -0.37 -1.06
C ILE A 86 -7.21 0.31 -2.26
N VAL A 87 -5.94 0.69 -2.14
CA VAL A 87 -5.26 1.53 -3.14
C VAL A 87 -5.15 0.89 -4.53
N PRO A 88 -4.99 -0.43 -4.71
CA PRO A 88 -4.98 -1.04 -6.04
C PRO A 88 -6.22 -0.70 -6.89
N PHE A 89 -7.39 -0.52 -6.26
CA PHE A 89 -8.60 -0.12 -6.99
C PHE A 89 -8.53 1.32 -7.52
N LEU A 90 -7.78 2.19 -6.88
CA LEU A 90 -7.58 3.57 -7.34
C LEU A 90 -6.71 3.64 -8.59
N ALA A 91 -5.92 2.60 -8.88
CA ALA A 91 -5.11 2.51 -10.08
C ALA A 91 -5.94 2.48 -11.39
N ALA A 92 -7.25 2.22 -11.31
CA ALA A 92 -8.16 2.40 -12.44
C ALA A 92 -8.26 3.86 -12.92
N HIS A 93 -7.93 4.83 -12.06
CA HIS A 93 -8.16 6.26 -12.28
C HIS A 93 -6.88 7.09 -12.37
N TYR A 94 -5.75 6.55 -11.91
CA TYR A 94 -4.46 7.25 -11.87
C TYR A 94 -3.39 6.49 -12.64
N ASN A 95 -2.59 7.24 -13.43
CA ASN A 95 -1.41 6.65 -14.06
C ASN A 95 -0.36 6.25 -13.02
N THR A 96 -0.18 7.08 -12.01
CA THR A 96 0.82 6.86 -10.96
C THR A 96 0.20 7.06 -9.58
N ILE A 97 0.44 6.12 -8.68
CA ILE A 97 0.10 6.26 -7.26
C ILE A 97 1.37 6.09 -6.44
N ILE A 98 1.63 7.04 -5.57
CA ILE A 98 2.73 7.00 -4.60
C ILE A 98 2.11 6.82 -3.22
N MET A 99 2.43 5.70 -2.57
CA MET A 99 1.99 5.41 -1.21
C MET A 99 3.14 5.59 -0.24
N LEU A 100 2.89 6.24 0.87
CA LEU A 100 3.84 6.39 1.97
C LEU A 100 3.25 5.78 3.24
N ASP A 101 3.93 4.80 3.80
CA ASP A 101 3.61 4.28 5.13
C ASP A 101 4.36 5.09 6.18
N THR A 102 3.66 6.00 6.83
CA THR A 102 4.28 6.95 7.78
C THR A 102 4.85 6.30 9.02
N ARG A 103 4.46 5.06 9.34
CA ARG A 103 5.06 4.31 10.45
C ARG A 103 6.53 4.04 10.22
N THR A 104 6.93 3.88 8.95
CA THR A 104 8.33 3.66 8.58
C THR A 104 9.20 4.90 8.69
N MET A 105 8.61 6.10 8.70
CA MET A 105 9.35 7.36 8.89
C MET A 105 10.06 7.44 10.23
N TYR A 106 9.50 6.80 11.27
CA TYR A 106 10.14 6.75 12.59
C TYR A 106 11.44 5.94 12.60
N TYR A 107 11.62 5.06 11.63
CA TYR A 107 12.77 4.17 11.54
C TYR A 107 13.83 4.62 10.54
N SER A 108 13.52 5.66 9.74
CA SER A 108 14.44 6.18 8.72
C SER A 108 14.50 7.71 8.77
N PRO A 109 15.46 8.29 9.52
CA PRO A 109 15.60 9.74 9.64
C PRO A 109 15.97 10.45 8.32
N THR A 110 16.30 9.70 7.28
CA THR A 110 16.62 10.21 5.95
C THR A 110 15.43 10.19 4.98
N MET A 111 14.25 9.70 5.43
CA MET A 111 13.08 9.69 4.58
C MET A 111 12.55 11.11 4.38
N PRO A 112 12.28 11.53 3.13
CA PRO A 112 11.78 12.87 2.85
C PRO A 112 10.41 13.08 3.50
N ALA A 113 10.08 14.33 3.82
CA ALA A 113 8.76 14.68 4.33
C ALA A 113 7.67 14.33 3.29
N PRO A 114 6.45 13.98 3.71
CA PRO A 114 5.36 13.66 2.77
C PRO A 114 5.11 14.74 1.73
N SER A 115 5.23 16.02 2.13
CA SER A 115 5.08 17.17 1.22
C SER A 115 6.20 17.30 0.18
N GLU A 116 7.40 16.83 0.50
CA GLU A 116 8.54 16.82 -0.42
C GLU A 116 8.37 15.71 -1.45
N LEU A 117 8.00 14.50 -1.01
CA LEU A 117 7.68 13.39 -1.91
C LEU A 117 6.52 13.73 -2.84
N ALA A 118 5.44 14.31 -2.32
CA ALA A 118 4.30 14.70 -3.14
C ALA A 118 4.71 15.71 -4.24
N LYS A 119 5.62 16.64 -3.94
CA LYS A 119 6.18 17.59 -4.91
C LYS A 119 7.08 16.91 -5.93
N GLU A 120 7.97 16.03 -5.47
CA GLU A 120 8.90 15.28 -6.31
C GLU A 120 8.15 14.50 -7.41
N TYR A 121 7.07 13.81 -7.01
CA TYR A 121 6.22 13.05 -7.94
C TYR A 121 5.16 13.90 -8.65
N ASN A 122 5.13 15.23 -8.42
CA ASN A 122 4.16 16.16 -9.01
C ASN A 122 2.69 15.70 -8.76
N ALA A 123 2.42 15.16 -7.59
CA ALA A 123 1.09 14.72 -7.21
C ALA A 123 0.11 15.90 -7.12
N LYS A 124 -1.09 15.72 -7.68
CA LYS A 124 -2.15 16.73 -7.67
C LYS A 124 -3.26 16.37 -6.71
N ASP A 125 -3.45 15.09 -6.47
CA ASP A 125 -4.46 14.55 -5.59
C ASP A 125 -3.78 13.90 -4.38
N PHE A 126 -4.44 13.99 -3.24
CA PHE A 126 -3.91 13.54 -1.96
C PHE A 126 -4.99 12.83 -1.15
N VAL A 127 -4.68 11.64 -0.65
CA VAL A 127 -5.58 10.84 0.18
C VAL A 127 -4.85 10.32 1.41
N VAL A 128 -5.57 10.27 2.53
CA VAL A 128 -5.11 9.66 3.78
C VAL A 128 -6.00 8.45 4.10
N ILE A 129 -5.40 7.28 4.29
CA ILE A 129 -6.08 6.03 4.62
C ILE A 129 -5.46 5.45 5.89
N TYR A 130 -6.15 5.61 7.01
CA TYR A 130 -5.73 5.08 8.30
C TYR A 130 -6.84 4.30 8.99
N GLY A 131 -6.45 3.23 9.63
CA GLY A 131 -7.29 2.57 10.61
C GLY A 131 -7.51 3.44 11.85
N VAL A 132 -8.62 3.20 12.54
CA VAL A 132 -8.98 3.91 13.78
C VAL A 132 -7.86 3.80 14.82
N ASP A 133 -7.19 2.67 14.89
CA ASP A 133 -6.09 2.41 15.83
C ASP A 133 -4.90 3.35 15.62
N THR A 134 -4.54 3.63 14.37
CA THR A 134 -3.47 4.55 14.02
C THR A 134 -3.80 5.96 14.46
N VAL A 135 -5.05 6.38 14.27
CA VAL A 135 -5.55 7.71 14.66
C VAL A 135 -5.64 7.81 16.18
N ALA A 136 -6.19 6.79 16.85
CA ALA A 136 -6.36 6.76 18.31
C ALA A 136 -5.02 6.74 19.06
N ALA A 137 -3.99 6.11 18.48
CA ALA A 137 -2.64 6.09 19.05
C ALA A 137 -1.90 7.44 18.90
N GLY A 138 -2.48 8.43 18.22
CA GLY A 138 -1.85 9.74 18.00
C GLY A 138 -0.73 9.72 16.97
N ASN A 139 -0.59 8.65 16.20
CA ASN A 139 0.46 8.49 15.17
C ASN A 139 0.18 9.33 13.90
N ILE A 140 -0.36 10.53 14.09
CA ILE A 140 -0.75 11.48 13.04
C ILE A 140 -0.08 12.86 13.20
N ASP A 141 0.95 12.97 14.05
CA ASP A 141 1.61 14.25 14.37
C ASP A 141 2.22 14.95 13.14
N TRP A 142 2.53 14.19 12.10
CA TRP A 142 3.03 14.69 10.82
C TRP A 142 1.93 15.36 9.94
N LEU A 143 0.65 15.31 10.34
CA LEU A 143 -0.46 16.07 9.73
C LEU A 143 -0.58 17.50 10.28
N ARG A 144 0.19 17.86 11.30
CA ARG A 144 0.14 19.17 11.98
C ARG A 144 1.06 20.19 11.35
#